data_412aa2ab312162dadae632498b0f5eac
#
_entry.id   412aa2ab312162dadae632498b0f5eac
#
_cell.length_a   1.000
_cell.length_b   1.000
_cell.length_c   1.000
_cell.angle_alpha   90.00
_cell.angle_beta   90.00
_cell.angle_gamma   90.00
#
_symmetry.space_group_name_H-M   'P 1'
#
loop_
_entity.id
_entity.type
_entity.pdbx_description
1 polymer ?
#
loop_
_entity_poly.entity_id
_entity_poly.type
_entity_poly.pdbx_seq_one_letter_code
_entity_poly.pdbx_strand_id
1 'polypeptide(L)'
;FSGIYGTDENGVLLEGIQRGSYGHLHYFQPEVKSVDKPTWKEIDGKRYRLTKSYRTERYAGMYTTIILTNDTLKVDDKTYTIDNEGVVTEFTAKNQFVRDDFWNWYYYDKEGKLLTGRQTIDGVQLYFDKNGKQVKGSLVEIDGKTYYFDKDSGAMWTNTTLEKDGKTYIIDENGVATEKVN
;
A
#
# COMPACT_ATOMS: atom_id res chain seq x y z
N PHE A 1 9.55 -13.93 22.74
CA PHE A 1 10.31 -12.68 22.95
C PHE A 1 9.84 -12.05 24.26
N SER A 2 10.62 -12.19 25.32
CA SER A 2 10.34 -11.53 26.63
C SER A 2 11.13 -10.23 26.81
N GLY A 3 11.89 -9.80 25.81
CA GLY A 3 12.76 -8.64 25.90
C GLY A 3 12.22 -7.40 25.20
N ILE A 4 12.27 -6.28 25.90
CA ILE A 4 11.88 -4.97 25.40
C ILE A 4 12.85 -4.44 24.31
N TYR A 5 14.01 -5.08 24.10
CA TYR A 5 15.12 -4.60 23.26
C TYR A 5 15.62 -5.59 22.21
N GLY A 6 14.77 -6.55 21.79
CA GLY A 6 15.26 -7.60 20.89
C GLY A 6 16.30 -8.48 21.55
N THR A 7 16.07 -8.88 22.78
CA THR A 7 16.86 -9.86 23.52
C THR A 7 16.13 -11.20 23.58
N ASP A 8 16.89 -12.29 23.71
CA ASP A 8 16.36 -13.62 24.03
C ASP A 8 15.89 -13.67 25.51
N GLU A 9 15.48 -14.85 25.96
CA GLU A 9 15.03 -15.10 27.34
C GLU A 9 16.13 -14.88 28.39
N ASN A 10 17.42 -14.89 28.00
CA ASN A 10 18.59 -14.69 28.84
C ASN A 10 19.11 -13.23 28.79
N GLY A 11 18.43 -12.34 28.05
CA GLY A 11 18.84 -10.94 27.89
C GLY A 11 19.94 -10.72 26.85
N VAL A 12 20.30 -11.73 26.03
CA VAL A 12 21.29 -11.61 24.96
C VAL A 12 20.64 -10.87 23.78
N LEU A 13 21.33 -9.87 23.24
CA LEU A 13 20.86 -9.11 22.07
C LEU A 13 20.68 -10.04 20.87
N LEU A 14 19.49 -9.98 20.26
CA LEU A 14 19.20 -10.69 19.02
C LEU A 14 19.81 -9.93 17.84
N GLU A 15 20.35 -10.68 16.88
CA GLU A 15 20.85 -10.14 15.63
C GLU A 15 20.19 -10.84 14.45
N GLY A 16 20.16 -10.13 13.29
CA GLY A 16 19.61 -10.67 12.06
C GLY A 16 18.08 -10.76 12.04
N ILE A 17 17.56 -11.73 11.30
CA ILE A 17 16.12 -11.93 11.10
C ILE A 17 15.57 -12.81 12.21
N GLN A 18 14.55 -12.34 12.90
CA GLN A 18 13.84 -13.05 13.95
C GLN A 18 12.34 -13.01 13.73
N ARG A 19 11.64 -14.12 13.99
CA ARG A 19 10.18 -14.15 13.94
C ARG A 19 9.59 -13.86 15.33
N GLY A 20 8.83 -12.78 15.43
CA GLY A 20 8.15 -12.39 16.68
C GLY A 20 6.94 -13.29 17.01
N SER A 21 6.43 -13.17 18.24
CA SER A 21 5.31 -13.96 18.77
C SER A 21 4.00 -13.84 17.97
N TYR A 22 3.82 -12.76 17.21
CA TYR A 22 2.68 -12.54 16.31
C TYR A 22 2.97 -12.90 14.86
N GLY A 23 4.06 -13.65 14.57
CA GLY A 23 4.42 -14.14 13.25
C GLY A 23 5.13 -13.10 12.35
N HIS A 24 5.26 -11.85 12.77
CA HIS A 24 5.99 -10.84 12.00
C HIS A 24 7.49 -11.11 12.04
N LEU A 25 8.16 -10.92 10.90
CA LEU A 25 9.61 -10.95 10.84
C LEU A 25 10.17 -9.58 11.25
N HIS A 26 11.15 -9.60 12.12
CA HIS A 26 11.89 -8.43 12.57
C HIS A 26 13.35 -8.54 12.16
N TYR A 27 13.96 -7.42 11.84
CA TYR A 27 15.39 -7.34 11.61
C TYR A 27 16.04 -6.55 12.73
N PHE A 28 16.94 -7.22 13.43
CA PHE A 28 17.71 -6.63 14.52
C PHE A 28 19.16 -6.41 14.07
N GLN A 29 19.62 -5.18 14.25
CA GLN A 29 20.99 -4.80 14.03
C GLN A 29 21.40 -3.87 15.19
N PRO A 30 22.46 -4.17 15.94
CA PRO A 30 22.82 -3.44 17.18
C PRO A 30 22.98 -1.93 17.00
N GLU A 31 23.41 -1.50 15.83
CA GLU A 31 23.71 -0.09 15.53
C GLU A 31 22.59 0.67 14.81
N VAL A 32 21.52 -0.02 14.34
CA VAL A 32 20.44 0.59 13.59
C VAL A 32 19.16 0.61 14.41
N LYS A 33 18.81 1.78 14.93
CA LYS A 33 17.62 1.96 15.77
C LYS A 33 16.30 1.74 15.03
N SER A 34 16.20 2.11 13.76
CA SER A 34 15.06 1.83 12.86
C SER A 34 15.38 2.32 11.44
N VAL A 35 14.60 1.86 10.46
CA VAL A 35 14.60 2.48 9.13
C VAL A 35 13.57 3.62 9.11
N ASP A 36 13.97 4.81 8.68
CA ASP A 36 13.05 5.95 8.55
C ASP A 36 12.15 5.85 7.32
N LYS A 37 12.63 5.15 6.31
CA LYS A 37 11.93 4.91 5.04
C LYS A 37 12.02 3.44 4.67
N PRO A 38 11.03 2.88 3.93
CA PRO A 38 11.14 1.56 3.35
C PRO A 38 12.42 1.42 2.54
N THR A 39 13.22 0.39 2.81
CA THR A 39 14.53 0.21 2.21
C THR A 39 14.81 -1.25 1.84
N TRP A 40 15.73 -1.46 0.92
CA TRP A 40 16.21 -2.78 0.55
C TRP A 40 17.35 -3.23 1.47
N LYS A 41 17.35 -4.50 1.83
CA LYS A 41 18.45 -5.13 2.54
C LYS A 41 18.77 -6.47 1.90
N GLU A 42 20.05 -6.74 1.72
CA GLU A 42 20.55 -8.07 1.34
C GLU A 42 21.16 -8.74 2.57
N ILE A 43 20.75 -9.98 2.84
CA ILE A 43 21.19 -10.80 3.96
C ILE A 43 21.36 -12.20 3.41
N ASP A 44 22.57 -12.75 3.52
CA ASP A 44 22.94 -14.10 3.04
C ASP A 44 22.52 -14.36 1.57
N GLY A 45 22.76 -13.37 0.71
CA GLY A 45 22.43 -13.43 -0.72
C GLY A 45 20.92 -13.35 -1.04
N LYS A 46 20.08 -13.14 -0.06
CA LYS A 46 18.62 -12.92 -0.23
C LYS A 46 18.27 -11.46 -0.02
N ARG A 47 17.28 -10.99 -0.79
CA ARG A 47 16.82 -9.59 -0.75
C ARG A 47 15.54 -9.48 0.06
N TYR A 48 15.48 -8.45 0.90
CA TYR A 48 14.38 -8.18 1.82
C TYR A 48 13.90 -6.73 1.70
N ARG A 49 12.60 -6.48 1.98
CA ARG A 49 12.05 -5.14 2.12
C ARG A 49 11.80 -4.83 3.58
N LEU A 50 12.55 -3.87 4.10
CA LEU A 50 12.46 -3.40 5.47
C LEU A 50 11.55 -2.18 5.53
N THR A 51 10.70 -2.09 6.54
CA THR A 51 9.85 -0.93 6.80
C THR A 51 9.74 -0.66 8.30
N LYS A 52 9.28 0.55 8.64
CA LYS A 52 9.03 0.94 10.02
C LYS A 52 7.79 0.26 10.56
N SER A 53 7.86 -0.30 11.77
CA SER A 53 6.68 -0.81 12.45
C SER A 53 5.84 0.34 13.02
N TYR A 54 4.58 0.45 12.59
CA TYR A 54 3.62 1.41 13.15
C TYR A 54 2.97 0.93 14.46
N ARG A 55 3.19 -0.31 14.89
CA ARG A 55 2.57 -0.89 16.08
C ARG A 55 3.31 -0.59 17.38
N THR A 56 4.44 0.08 17.33
CA THR A 56 5.29 0.37 18.49
C THR A 56 4.93 1.63 19.26
N GLU A 57 3.86 2.34 18.90
CA GLU A 57 3.40 3.52 19.66
C GLU A 57 2.94 3.21 21.10
N ARG A 58 2.65 1.93 21.42
CA ARG A 58 2.29 1.52 22.80
C ARG A 58 3.48 1.35 23.74
N TYR A 59 4.70 1.26 23.21
CA TYR A 59 5.91 1.10 23.99
C TYR A 59 6.83 2.29 23.69
N ALA A 60 6.67 3.34 24.48
CA ALA A 60 7.40 4.59 24.31
C ALA A 60 8.88 4.37 23.95
N GLY A 61 9.29 4.79 22.76
CA GLY A 61 10.69 4.94 22.38
C GLY A 61 11.33 3.81 21.58
N MET A 62 10.60 2.76 21.20
CA MET A 62 11.19 1.63 20.46
C MET A 62 10.59 1.48 19.07
N TYR A 63 11.34 1.88 18.07
CA TYR A 63 11.05 1.60 16.67
C TYR A 63 11.71 0.28 16.28
N THR A 64 10.91 -0.72 15.93
CA THR A 64 11.44 -1.96 15.35
C THR A 64 11.34 -1.90 13.84
N THR A 65 12.37 -2.39 13.18
CA THR A 65 12.34 -2.62 11.75
C THR A 65 11.67 -3.96 11.49
N ILE A 66 10.61 -3.96 10.68
CA ILE A 66 9.94 -5.18 10.23
C ILE A 66 10.31 -5.49 8.79
N ILE A 67 10.32 -6.79 8.48
CA ILE A 67 10.42 -7.31 7.12
C ILE A 67 9.02 -7.55 6.60
N LEU A 68 8.70 -7.05 5.42
CA LEU A 68 7.44 -7.37 4.74
C LEU A 68 7.41 -8.85 4.39
N THR A 69 6.24 -9.47 4.48
CA THR A 69 5.99 -10.88 4.14
C THR A 69 4.64 -11.04 3.45
N ASN A 70 4.50 -12.05 2.59
CA ASN A 70 3.26 -12.40 1.90
C ASN A 70 2.60 -11.21 1.20
N ASP A 71 3.36 -10.51 0.36
CA ASP A 71 2.90 -9.29 -0.28
C ASP A 71 3.32 -9.19 -1.74
N THR A 72 2.70 -8.28 -2.46
CA THR A 72 3.15 -7.81 -3.78
C THR A 72 3.36 -6.31 -3.73
N LEU A 73 4.48 -5.85 -4.26
CA LEU A 73 4.91 -4.47 -4.09
C LEU A 73 5.40 -3.87 -5.42
N LYS A 74 4.96 -2.63 -5.70
CA LYS A 74 5.55 -1.78 -6.73
C LYS A 74 6.59 -0.88 -6.09
N VAL A 75 7.82 -0.93 -6.62
CA VAL A 75 8.87 0.02 -6.27
C VAL A 75 9.46 0.55 -7.56
N ASP A 76 9.39 1.86 -7.76
CA ASP A 76 9.70 2.51 -9.03
C ASP A 76 8.88 1.88 -10.18
N ASP A 77 9.52 1.43 -11.25
CA ASP A 77 8.87 0.81 -12.41
C ASP A 77 8.82 -0.72 -12.38
N LYS A 78 9.19 -1.32 -11.24
CA LYS A 78 9.26 -2.77 -11.08
C LYS A 78 8.25 -3.28 -10.07
N THR A 79 7.85 -4.54 -10.23
CA THR A 79 6.99 -5.25 -9.30
C THR A 79 7.69 -6.44 -8.68
N TYR A 80 7.35 -6.73 -7.43
CA TYR A 80 8.01 -7.75 -6.59
C TYR A 80 6.96 -8.57 -5.84
N THR A 81 7.19 -9.88 -5.73
CA THR A 81 6.55 -10.73 -4.74
C THR A 81 7.43 -10.85 -3.52
N ILE A 82 6.83 -10.98 -2.35
CA ILE A 82 7.49 -11.16 -1.07
C ILE A 82 6.86 -12.40 -0.43
N ASP A 83 7.64 -13.43 -0.21
CA ASP A 83 7.15 -14.69 0.36
C ASP A 83 6.93 -14.62 1.88
N ASN A 84 6.55 -15.75 2.50
CA ASN A 84 6.32 -15.85 3.95
C ASN A 84 7.59 -15.72 4.79
N GLU A 85 8.75 -15.92 4.18
CA GLU A 85 10.07 -15.72 4.81
C GLU A 85 10.64 -14.31 4.51
N GLY A 86 9.87 -13.45 3.82
CA GLY A 86 10.25 -12.09 3.48
C GLY A 86 11.21 -11.97 2.31
N VAL A 87 11.49 -13.08 1.59
CA VAL A 87 12.39 -13.07 0.44
C VAL A 87 11.70 -12.43 -0.75
N VAL A 88 12.36 -11.47 -1.36
CA VAL A 88 11.82 -10.65 -2.45
C VAL A 88 12.30 -11.18 -3.80
N THR A 89 11.35 -11.38 -4.70
CA THR A 89 11.60 -11.78 -6.10
C THR A 89 10.93 -10.79 -7.05
N GLU A 90 11.67 -10.31 -8.06
CA GLU A 90 11.11 -9.47 -9.12
C GLU A 90 10.20 -10.33 -10.02
N PHE A 91 9.03 -9.80 -10.38
CA PHE A 91 8.09 -10.46 -11.30
C PHE A 91 7.38 -9.43 -12.18
N THR A 92 6.72 -9.88 -13.23
CA THR A 92 5.84 -9.02 -14.04
C THR A 92 4.40 -9.19 -13.58
N ALA A 93 3.83 -8.16 -12.96
CA ALA A 93 2.42 -8.17 -12.56
C ALA A 93 1.50 -8.26 -13.78
N LYS A 94 0.46 -9.11 -13.73
CA LYS A 94 -0.57 -9.27 -14.78
C LYS A 94 -1.93 -9.54 -14.16
N ASN A 95 -2.97 -8.88 -14.70
CA ASN A 95 -4.35 -8.99 -14.21
C ASN A 95 -4.47 -8.83 -12.69
N GLN A 96 -3.77 -7.87 -12.10
CA GLN A 96 -3.78 -7.73 -10.65
C GLN A 96 -3.49 -6.33 -10.17
N PHE A 97 -3.98 -6.05 -8.98
CA PHE A 97 -3.58 -4.89 -8.21
C PHE A 97 -2.24 -5.14 -7.52
N VAL A 98 -1.39 -4.12 -7.52
CA VAL A 98 -0.14 -4.08 -6.75
C VAL A 98 -0.10 -2.74 -6.01
N ARG A 99 0.27 -2.75 -4.75
CA ARG A 99 0.46 -1.51 -3.99
C ARG A 99 1.92 -1.04 -3.99
N ASP A 100 2.15 0.22 -3.68
CA ASP A 100 3.47 0.70 -3.30
C ASP A 100 3.66 0.72 -1.77
N ASP A 101 4.82 1.17 -1.30
CA ASP A 101 5.15 1.32 0.12
C ASP A 101 4.26 2.33 0.87
N PHE A 102 3.58 3.21 0.14
CA PHE A 102 2.70 4.27 0.66
C PHE A 102 1.21 3.92 0.55
N TRP A 103 0.90 2.63 0.27
CA TRP A 103 -0.45 2.13 0.11
C TRP A 103 -1.23 2.74 -1.07
N ASN A 104 -0.53 3.27 -2.06
CA ASN A 104 -1.15 3.60 -3.34
C ASN A 104 -1.30 2.32 -4.16
N TRP A 105 -2.44 2.19 -4.83
CA TRP A 105 -2.76 1.02 -5.61
C TRP A 105 -2.61 1.30 -7.11
N TYR A 106 -2.15 0.29 -7.83
CA TYR A 106 -1.89 0.27 -9.27
C TYR A 106 -2.48 -1.00 -9.85
N TYR A 107 -2.94 -0.98 -11.09
CA TYR A 107 -3.43 -2.19 -11.76
C TYR A 107 -2.64 -2.43 -13.03
N TYR A 108 -2.24 -3.68 -13.23
CA TYR A 108 -1.58 -4.16 -14.43
C TYR A 108 -2.53 -5.06 -15.21
N ASP A 109 -2.66 -4.83 -16.54
CA ASP A 109 -3.49 -5.64 -17.44
C ASP A 109 -2.87 -7.03 -17.68
N LYS A 110 -3.52 -7.81 -18.54
CA LYS A 110 -3.07 -9.17 -18.89
C LYS A 110 -1.72 -9.21 -19.61
N GLU A 111 -1.33 -8.15 -20.29
CA GLU A 111 -0.03 -7.97 -20.93
C GLU A 111 1.06 -7.49 -19.94
N GLY A 112 0.68 -7.08 -18.74
CA GLY A 112 1.58 -6.50 -17.74
C GLY A 112 1.79 -5.00 -17.91
N LYS A 113 0.89 -4.33 -18.65
CA LYS A 113 0.93 -2.88 -18.81
C LYS A 113 0.19 -2.19 -17.65
N LEU A 114 0.81 -1.17 -17.09
CA LEU A 114 0.21 -0.32 -16.08
C LEU A 114 -0.97 0.48 -16.68
N LEU A 115 -2.15 0.41 -16.05
CA LEU A 115 -3.34 1.12 -16.50
C LEU A 115 -3.37 2.56 -15.99
N THR A 116 -3.92 3.44 -16.81
CA THR A 116 -4.18 4.86 -16.51
C THR A 116 -5.58 5.26 -17.02
N GLY A 117 -6.09 6.38 -16.54
CA GLY A 117 -7.38 6.88 -16.95
C GLY A 117 -8.56 6.06 -16.38
N ARG A 118 -9.72 6.18 -17.01
CA ARG A 118 -10.93 5.46 -16.64
C ARG A 118 -10.87 4.02 -17.13
N GLN A 119 -11.11 3.07 -16.23
CA GLN A 119 -11.03 1.64 -16.51
C GLN A 119 -12.23 0.91 -15.90
N THR A 120 -12.63 -0.19 -16.53
CA THR A 120 -13.61 -1.12 -15.93
C THR A 120 -12.90 -2.44 -15.64
N ILE A 121 -12.78 -2.76 -14.36
CA ILE A 121 -12.12 -3.97 -13.87
C ILE A 121 -13.15 -4.78 -13.08
N ASP A 122 -13.40 -6.01 -13.49
CA ASP A 122 -14.40 -6.91 -12.90
C ASP A 122 -15.79 -6.25 -12.76
N GLY A 123 -16.19 -5.46 -13.76
CA GLY A 123 -17.45 -4.72 -13.78
C GLY A 123 -17.48 -3.42 -12.97
N VAL A 124 -16.41 -3.10 -12.25
CA VAL A 124 -16.29 -1.89 -11.43
C VAL A 124 -15.57 -0.79 -12.21
N GLN A 125 -16.16 0.40 -12.27
CA GLN A 125 -15.52 1.56 -12.87
C GLN A 125 -14.57 2.23 -11.88
N LEU A 126 -13.30 2.33 -12.27
CA LEU A 126 -12.19 2.89 -11.50
C LEU A 126 -11.50 4.00 -12.30
N TYR A 127 -10.73 4.82 -11.62
CA TYR A 127 -9.88 5.80 -12.27
C TYR A 127 -8.45 5.73 -11.74
N PHE A 128 -7.50 5.75 -12.66
CA PHE A 128 -6.07 5.80 -12.37
C PHE A 128 -5.50 7.11 -12.93
N ASP A 129 -4.71 7.81 -12.15
CA ASP A 129 -4.08 9.05 -12.60
C ASP A 129 -3.06 8.81 -13.72
N LYS A 130 -2.41 9.87 -14.20
CA LYS A 130 -1.40 9.77 -15.26
C LYS A 130 -0.17 8.93 -14.90
N ASN A 131 0.05 8.66 -13.61
CA ASN A 131 1.13 7.82 -13.08
C ASN A 131 0.66 6.39 -12.78
N GLY A 132 -0.61 6.07 -13.10
CA GLY A 132 -1.23 4.77 -12.83
C GLY A 132 -1.69 4.56 -11.39
N LYS A 133 -1.66 5.60 -10.55
CA LYS A 133 -2.14 5.50 -9.17
C LYS A 133 -3.67 5.54 -9.15
N GLN A 134 -4.30 4.56 -8.49
CA GLN A 134 -5.75 4.53 -8.29
C GLN A 134 -6.21 5.75 -7.49
N VAL A 135 -7.19 6.48 -8.02
CA VAL A 135 -7.81 7.60 -7.32
C VAL A 135 -8.91 7.08 -6.40
N LYS A 136 -8.87 7.52 -5.14
CA LYS A 136 -9.86 7.21 -4.10
C LYS A 136 -10.24 8.46 -3.33
N GLY A 137 -11.49 8.53 -2.86
CA GLY A 137 -12.01 9.59 -2.00
C GLY A 137 -12.03 10.99 -2.64
N SER A 138 -12.02 11.09 -3.96
CA SER A 138 -11.83 12.35 -4.67
C SER A 138 -12.83 12.56 -5.80
N LEU A 139 -13.15 13.82 -6.02
CA LEU A 139 -13.79 14.28 -7.26
C LEU A 139 -12.70 14.43 -8.34
N VAL A 140 -12.98 13.93 -9.53
CA VAL A 140 -12.08 14.00 -10.69
C VAL A 140 -12.84 14.55 -11.90
N GLU A 141 -12.26 15.53 -12.57
CA GLU A 141 -12.78 16.01 -13.86
C GLU A 141 -12.20 15.13 -14.99
N ILE A 142 -13.09 14.59 -15.80
CA ILE A 142 -12.78 13.76 -16.97
C ILE A 142 -13.65 14.27 -18.12
N ASP A 143 -13.02 14.74 -19.19
CA ASP A 143 -13.71 15.28 -20.38
C ASP A 143 -14.79 16.35 -20.05
N GLY A 144 -14.47 17.27 -19.13
CA GLY A 144 -15.32 18.36 -18.71
C GLY A 144 -16.50 17.95 -17.78
N LYS A 145 -16.52 16.70 -17.31
CA LYS A 145 -17.50 16.20 -16.35
C LYS A 145 -16.82 15.75 -15.08
N THR A 146 -17.47 15.98 -13.93
CA THR A 146 -16.92 15.61 -12.61
C THR A 146 -17.50 14.27 -12.17
N TYR A 147 -16.65 13.40 -11.61
CA TYR A 147 -17.00 12.07 -11.10
C TYR A 147 -16.40 11.89 -9.71
N TYR A 148 -17.11 11.17 -8.84
CA TYR A 148 -16.56 10.81 -7.53
C TYR A 148 -16.17 9.33 -7.48
N PHE A 149 -14.99 9.08 -6.92
CA PHE A 149 -14.47 7.73 -6.69
C PHE A 149 -14.40 7.44 -5.19
N ASP A 150 -15.01 6.34 -4.78
CA ASP A 150 -15.17 5.93 -3.38
C ASP A 150 -13.84 5.92 -2.61
N LYS A 151 -13.88 6.33 -1.35
CA LYS A 151 -12.67 6.47 -0.52
C LYS A 151 -11.99 5.16 -0.16
N ASP A 152 -12.74 4.06 -0.09
CA ASP A 152 -12.24 2.76 0.34
C ASP A 152 -11.96 1.86 -0.87
N SER A 153 -12.94 1.66 -1.73
CA SER A 153 -12.85 0.80 -2.92
C SER A 153 -12.26 1.51 -4.15
N GLY A 154 -12.44 2.82 -4.27
CA GLY A 154 -12.15 3.57 -5.49
C GLY A 154 -13.20 3.39 -6.60
N ALA A 155 -14.33 2.74 -6.33
CA ALA A 155 -15.42 2.58 -7.28
C ALA A 155 -16.09 3.92 -7.60
N MET A 156 -16.43 4.16 -8.86
CA MET A 156 -17.20 5.33 -9.27
C MET A 156 -18.62 5.27 -8.68
N TRP A 157 -19.05 6.34 -8.05
CA TRP A 157 -20.42 6.46 -7.54
C TRP A 157 -21.42 6.82 -8.64
N THR A 158 -22.66 6.29 -8.51
CA THR A 158 -23.79 6.58 -9.38
C THR A 158 -25.07 6.64 -8.57
N ASN A 159 -26.10 7.35 -9.09
CA ASN A 159 -27.44 7.43 -8.51
C ASN A 159 -27.47 7.75 -7.00
N THR A 160 -26.72 8.76 -6.56
CA THR A 160 -26.59 9.09 -5.14
C THR A 160 -26.29 10.56 -4.90
N THR A 161 -26.22 10.94 -3.63
CA THR A 161 -25.82 12.28 -3.20
C THR A 161 -24.51 12.18 -2.41
N LEU A 162 -23.58 13.07 -2.66
CA LEU A 162 -22.31 13.19 -1.96
C LEU A 162 -22.25 14.51 -1.20
N GLU A 163 -21.99 14.42 0.11
CA GLU A 163 -21.59 15.57 0.91
C GLU A 163 -20.05 15.58 1.01
N LYS A 164 -19.43 16.61 0.48
CA LYS A 164 -17.96 16.73 0.48
C LYS A 164 -17.53 18.19 0.55
N ASP A 165 -16.62 18.47 1.48
CA ASP A 165 -16.00 19.79 1.67
C ASP A 165 -17.05 20.92 1.85
N GLY A 166 -18.18 20.62 2.56
CA GLY A 166 -19.28 21.54 2.81
C GLY A 166 -20.21 21.78 1.62
N LYS A 167 -20.09 21.01 0.56
CA LYS A 167 -20.91 21.07 -0.64
C LYS A 167 -21.69 19.78 -0.84
N THR A 168 -22.87 19.91 -1.43
CA THR A 168 -23.72 18.78 -1.83
C THR A 168 -23.61 18.57 -3.34
N TYR A 169 -23.36 17.34 -3.75
CA TYR A 169 -23.31 16.93 -5.16
C TYR A 169 -24.41 15.90 -5.44
N ILE A 170 -25.16 16.10 -6.50
CA ILE A 170 -26.07 15.10 -7.05
C ILE A 170 -25.29 14.31 -8.10
N ILE A 171 -25.20 12.99 -7.93
CA ILE A 171 -24.51 12.08 -8.84
C ILE A 171 -25.57 11.29 -9.61
N ASP A 172 -25.58 11.44 -10.93
CA ASP A 172 -26.56 10.80 -11.81
C ASP A 172 -26.26 9.32 -12.07
N GLU A 173 -27.07 8.67 -12.91
CA GLU A 173 -26.92 7.26 -13.32
C GLU A 173 -25.62 6.99 -14.08
N ASN A 174 -25.05 8.00 -14.72
CA ASN A 174 -23.78 7.93 -15.45
C ASN A 174 -22.57 8.27 -14.58
N GLY A 175 -22.80 8.60 -13.30
CA GLY A 175 -21.77 8.99 -12.33
C GLY A 175 -21.36 10.47 -12.41
N VAL A 176 -22.05 11.30 -13.22
CA VAL A 176 -21.73 12.72 -13.30
C VAL A 176 -22.21 13.43 -12.05
N ALA A 177 -21.25 14.03 -11.32
CA ALA A 177 -21.49 14.78 -10.11
C ALA A 177 -21.70 16.26 -10.43
N THR A 178 -22.89 16.80 -10.09
CA THR A 178 -23.24 18.20 -10.23
C THR A 178 -23.43 18.84 -8.85
N GLU A 179 -22.75 19.94 -8.58
CA GLU A 179 -22.93 20.70 -7.34
C GLU A 179 -24.34 21.24 -7.24
N LYS A 180 -25.02 20.96 -6.14
CA LYS A 180 -26.33 21.56 -5.82
C LYS A 180 -26.10 22.97 -5.32
N VAL A 181 -26.46 23.94 -6.14
CA VAL A 181 -26.52 25.37 -5.73
C VAL A 181 -27.77 25.57 -4.90
N ASN A 182 -27.63 26.08 -3.68
CA ASN A 182 -28.74 26.46 -2.80
C ASN A 182 -29.26 27.84 -3.19
#